data_c643e8220b01cfba61147a3cdfe16a1d
#
_entry.id   c643e8220b01cfba61147a3cdfe16a1d
#
_cell.length_a   1.000
_cell.length_b   1.000
_cell.length_c   1.000
_cell.angle_alpha   90.00
_cell.angle_beta   90.00
_cell.angle_gamma   90.00
#
_symmetry.space_group_name_H-M   'P 1'
#
loop_
_entity.id
_entity.type
_entity.pdbx_description
1 polymer ?
#
loop_
_entity_poly.entity_id
_entity_poly.type
_entity_poly.pdbx_seq_one_letter_code
_entity_poly.pdbx_strand_id
1 'polypeptide(L)'
;QTRKISEGDKMAGRHGNKGVVAKILPQEDMPYLEDGTPVDIILNPIGVPSRMNLGQVLELHLGWAAKASGMKSANRPVFESYTDTEIEESLLKAWVIRKSGALDDSIDDHLEYKDIDYGILYKWLEDRGKEDLIANFIKTDKVKAKKVNIQEECLRIWFEEETNVDISNCSYED
;
A
#
# COMPACT_ATOMS: atom_id res chain seq x y z
N GLN A 1 22.58 26.21 0.11
CA GLN A 1 22.76 26.11 1.56
C GLN A 1 21.72 25.15 2.13
N THR A 2 22.15 24.06 2.74
CA THR A 2 21.23 23.10 3.39
C THR A 2 20.98 23.55 4.82
N ARG A 3 19.72 23.70 5.20
CA ARG A 3 19.27 24.08 6.56
C ARG A 3 18.31 23.03 7.07
N LYS A 4 18.39 22.69 8.36
CA LYS A 4 17.40 21.85 9.02
C LYS A 4 16.07 22.59 9.10
N ILE A 5 14.96 21.86 8.98
CA ILE A 5 13.61 22.38 9.18
C ILE A 5 13.43 22.81 10.63
N SER A 6 12.69 23.88 10.84
CA SER A 6 12.38 24.41 12.17
C SER A 6 10.89 24.73 12.32
N GLU A 7 10.43 24.87 13.57
CA GLU A 7 9.09 25.33 13.86
C GLU A 7 8.85 26.70 13.23
N GLY A 8 7.70 26.92 12.62
CA GLY A 8 7.38 28.11 11.86
C GLY A 8 7.72 28.02 10.36
N ASP A 9 8.48 27.02 9.92
CA ASP A 9 8.77 26.83 8.49
C ASP A 9 7.53 26.35 7.75
N LYS A 10 7.37 26.82 6.53
CA LYS A 10 6.23 26.46 5.68
C LYS A 10 6.56 25.24 4.82
N MET A 11 5.70 24.25 4.88
CA MET A 11 5.75 23.06 4.04
C MET A 11 4.51 22.93 3.17
N ALA A 12 4.64 22.26 2.02
CA ALA A 12 3.54 21.97 1.13
C ALA A 12 3.76 20.63 0.42
N GLY A 13 2.68 19.91 0.16
CA GLY A 13 2.67 18.76 -0.73
C GLY A 13 2.29 19.12 -2.16
N ARG A 14 1.98 18.11 -2.98
CA ARG A 14 1.65 18.24 -4.41
C ARG A 14 0.17 18.54 -4.67
N HIS A 15 -0.68 18.54 -3.65
CA HIS A 15 -2.14 18.61 -3.75
C HIS A 15 -2.71 19.92 -3.16
N GLY A 16 -1.91 21.00 -3.15
CA GLY A 16 -2.34 22.27 -2.55
C GLY A 16 -2.42 22.24 -1.02
N ASN A 17 -1.97 21.19 -0.39
CA ASN A 17 -1.89 21.02 1.06
C ASN A 17 -0.66 21.76 1.59
N LYS A 18 -0.87 22.95 2.08
CA LYS A 18 0.16 23.81 2.68
C LYS A 18 -0.06 23.98 4.16
N GLY A 19 1.01 24.02 4.91
CA GLY A 19 0.97 24.20 6.35
C GLY A 19 2.25 24.78 6.90
N VAL A 20 2.21 25.15 8.17
CA VAL A 20 3.36 25.64 8.92
C VAL A 20 3.69 24.58 9.97
N VAL A 21 4.98 24.28 10.14
CA VAL A 21 5.44 23.34 11.16
C VAL A 21 5.12 23.93 12.54
N ALA A 22 4.20 23.31 13.25
CA ALA A 22 3.76 23.77 14.55
C ALA A 22 4.68 23.25 15.66
N LYS A 23 5.17 22.02 15.54
CA LYS A 23 6.00 21.36 16.54
C LYS A 23 6.90 20.31 15.89
N ILE A 24 8.11 20.18 16.41
CA ILE A 24 9.04 19.12 16.07
C ILE A 24 9.18 18.22 17.29
N LEU A 25 8.88 16.94 17.13
CA LEU A 25 8.97 15.94 18.18
C LEU A 25 10.21 15.06 18.01
N PRO A 26 10.77 14.55 19.12
CA PRO A 26 11.74 13.47 19.06
C PRO A 26 11.12 12.23 18.39
N GLN A 27 11.96 11.40 17.79
CA GLN A 27 11.52 10.19 17.08
C GLN A 27 10.75 9.22 18.00
N GLU A 28 11.13 9.15 19.27
CA GLU A 28 10.52 8.29 20.28
C GLU A 28 9.08 8.69 20.63
N ASP A 29 8.74 9.98 20.44
CA ASP A 29 7.40 10.53 20.73
C ASP A 29 6.46 10.49 19.51
N MET A 30 6.96 10.05 18.34
CA MET A 30 6.14 9.92 17.13
C MET A 30 5.38 8.60 17.11
N PRO A 31 4.16 8.57 16.56
CA PRO A 31 3.47 7.32 16.25
C PRO A 31 4.34 6.45 15.35
N TYR A 32 4.22 5.16 15.49
CA TYR A 32 4.99 4.19 14.71
C TYR A 32 4.08 3.16 14.05
N LEU A 33 4.57 2.59 12.96
CA LEU A 33 3.93 1.50 12.25
C LEU A 33 4.12 0.18 13.00
N GLU A 34 3.44 -0.87 12.55
CA GLU A 34 3.51 -2.21 13.15
C GLU A 34 4.94 -2.79 13.19
N ASP A 35 5.76 -2.42 12.21
CA ASP A 35 7.18 -2.79 12.10
C ASP A 35 8.11 -1.94 13.00
N GLY A 36 7.56 -1.01 13.77
CA GLY A 36 8.32 -0.09 14.61
C GLY A 36 8.86 1.15 13.89
N THR A 37 8.60 1.32 12.59
CA THR A 37 9.03 2.49 11.83
C THR A 37 8.24 3.72 12.27
N PRO A 38 8.89 4.81 12.74
CA PRO A 38 8.20 6.01 13.16
C PRO A 38 7.64 6.78 11.96
N VAL A 39 6.52 7.46 12.17
CA VAL A 39 5.92 8.35 11.17
C VAL A 39 6.73 9.64 11.08
N ASP A 40 7.02 10.10 9.87
CA ASP A 40 7.84 11.30 9.64
C ASP A 40 7.08 12.61 9.83
N ILE A 41 5.79 12.63 9.49
CA ILE A 41 4.96 13.83 9.56
C ILE A 41 3.51 13.50 9.94
N ILE A 42 2.92 14.35 10.77
CA ILE A 42 1.51 14.29 11.15
C ILE A 42 0.83 15.53 10.61
N LEU A 43 -0.23 15.35 9.84
CA LEU A 43 -1.04 16.44 9.29
C LEU A 43 -2.40 16.50 9.99
N ASN A 44 -2.96 17.70 10.11
CA ASN A 44 -4.31 17.86 10.65
C ASN A 44 -5.34 17.33 9.64
N PRO A 45 -6.12 16.28 9.98
CA PRO A 45 -7.07 15.67 9.07
C PRO A 45 -8.25 16.58 8.71
N ILE A 46 -8.60 17.55 9.55
CA ILE A 46 -9.71 18.50 9.27
C ILE A 46 -9.42 19.35 8.03
N GLY A 47 -8.14 19.56 7.70
CA GLY A 47 -7.75 20.29 6.49
C GLY A 47 -8.13 19.58 5.17
N VAL A 48 -8.35 18.28 5.18
CA VAL A 48 -8.64 17.49 3.97
C VAL A 48 -10.08 17.67 3.51
N PRO A 49 -11.13 17.42 4.34
CA PRO A 49 -12.52 17.61 3.91
C PRO A 49 -12.84 19.05 3.57
N SER A 50 -12.32 20.00 4.35
CA SER A 50 -12.58 21.43 4.15
C SER A 50 -12.01 21.97 2.83
N ARG A 51 -10.94 21.36 2.31
CA ARG A 51 -10.28 21.78 1.07
C ARG A 51 -10.52 20.83 -0.10
N MET A 52 -11.19 19.70 0.13
CA MET A 52 -11.53 18.69 -0.88
C MET A 52 -10.33 18.19 -1.71
N ASN A 53 -9.12 18.21 -1.14
CA ASN A 53 -7.90 17.75 -1.79
C ASN A 53 -7.63 16.27 -1.46
N LEU A 54 -8.58 15.40 -1.81
CA LEU A 54 -8.51 13.95 -1.54
C LEU A 54 -7.33 13.26 -2.24
N GLY A 55 -6.78 13.85 -3.29
CA GLY A 55 -5.62 13.33 -4.00
C GLY A 55 -4.42 13.05 -3.12
N GLN A 56 -4.23 13.78 -2.01
CA GLN A 56 -3.15 13.49 -1.05
C GLN A 56 -3.34 12.17 -0.30
N VAL A 57 -4.60 11.76 -0.03
CA VAL A 57 -4.92 10.48 0.60
C VAL A 57 -4.69 9.34 -0.39
N LEU A 58 -5.13 9.50 -1.64
CA LEU A 58 -4.90 8.54 -2.70
C LEU A 58 -3.40 8.37 -3.01
N GLU A 59 -2.63 9.47 -2.99
CA GLU A 59 -1.17 9.43 -3.13
C GLU A 59 -0.52 8.60 -2.00
N LEU A 60 -0.98 8.78 -0.76
CA LEU A 60 -0.49 8.01 0.38
C LEU A 60 -0.77 6.52 0.22
N HIS A 61 -2.00 6.14 -0.15
CA HIS A 61 -2.40 4.76 -0.36
C HIS A 61 -1.58 4.11 -1.48
N LEU A 62 -1.45 4.78 -2.62
CA LEU A 62 -0.66 4.26 -3.73
C LEU A 62 0.84 4.17 -3.38
N GLY A 63 1.36 5.15 -2.65
CA GLY A 63 2.74 5.13 -2.17
C GLY A 63 3.01 3.98 -1.22
N TRP A 64 2.07 3.69 -0.31
CA TRP A 64 2.16 2.53 0.56
C TRP A 64 2.14 1.22 -0.23
N ALA A 65 1.17 1.07 -1.14
CA ALA A 65 1.08 -0.10 -2.00
C ALA A 65 2.36 -0.31 -2.81
N ALA A 66 2.93 0.76 -3.36
CA ALA A 66 4.18 0.71 -4.12
C ALA A 66 5.36 0.27 -3.24
N LYS A 67 5.48 0.81 -2.02
CA LYS A 67 6.52 0.42 -1.06
C LYS A 67 6.40 -1.06 -0.67
N ALA A 68 5.19 -1.50 -0.32
CA ALA A 68 4.93 -2.88 0.10
C ALA A 68 5.06 -3.91 -1.04
N SER A 69 4.85 -3.49 -2.29
CA SER A 69 5.00 -4.35 -3.47
C SER A 69 6.39 -4.30 -4.10
N GLY A 70 7.34 -3.56 -3.51
CA GLY A 70 8.69 -3.39 -4.07
C GLY A 70 8.73 -2.66 -5.41
N MET A 71 7.69 -1.89 -5.75
CA MET A 71 7.66 -1.11 -6.99
C MET A 71 8.59 0.09 -6.93
N LYS A 72 9.40 0.29 -7.98
CA LYS A 72 10.33 1.44 -8.11
C LYS A 72 9.61 2.77 -8.07
N SER A 73 8.49 2.83 -8.75
CA SER A 73 7.73 4.06 -8.96
C SER A 73 6.31 3.73 -9.38
N ALA A 74 5.37 4.47 -8.82
CA ALA A 74 3.97 4.44 -9.23
C ALA A 74 3.63 5.58 -10.21
N ASN A 75 4.63 6.10 -10.93
CA ASN A 75 4.42 7.18 -11.88
C ASN A 75 3.73 6.69 -13.15
N ARG A 76 2.78 7.48 -13.64
CA ARG A 76 2.15 7.33 -14.96
C ARG A 76 2.45 8.55 -15.83
N PRO A 77 2.34 8.43 -17.17
CA PRO A 77 2.42 9.55 -18.06
C PRO A 77 1.42 10.67 -17.71
N VAL A 78 1.74 11.87 -18.13
CA VAL A 78 0.85 13.02 -17.95
C VAL A 78 -0.50 12.75 -18.62
N PHE A 79 -1.61 13.07 -17.93
CA PHE A 79 -3.00 12.78 -18.30
C PHE A 79 -3.46 11.33 -18.13
N GLU A 80 -2.61 10.41 -17.68
CA GLU A 80 -3.00 9.08 -17.24
C GLU A 80 -3.00 9.05 -15.71
N SER A 81 -4.17 8.97 -15.08
CA SER A 81 -4.30 8.83 -13.63
C SER A 81 -4.62 7.37 -13.26
N TYR A 82 -4.28 7.02 -12.02
CA TYR A 82 -4.81 5.80 -11.42
C TYR A 82 -6.30 5.99 -11.12
N THR A 83 -7.09 4.97 -11.38
CA THR A 83 -8.48 4.90 -10.90
C THR A 83 -8.51 4.46 -9.43
N ASP A 84 -9.59 4.77 -8.73
CA ASP A 84 -9.75 4.35 -7.33
C ASP A 84 -9.68 2.82 -7.20
N THR A 85 -10.29 2.09 -8.14
CA THR A 85 -10.24 0.62 -8.20
C THR A 85 -8.82 0.08 -8.38
N GLU A 86 -7.97 0.71 -9.21
CA GLU A 86 -6.57 0.31 -9.38
C GLU A 86 -5.75 0.55 -8.12
N ILE A 87 -6.06 1.60 -7.36
CA ILE A 87 -5.40 1.90 -6.08
C ILE A 87 -5.80 0.85 -5.03
N GLU A 88 -7.09 0.53 -4.94
CA GLU A 88 -7.62 -0.51 -4.06
C GLU A 88 -7.02 -1.88 -4.37
N GLU A 89 -6.99 -2.30 -5.64
CA GLU A 89 -6.32 -3.54 -6.05
C GLU A 89 -4.84 -3.55 -5.67
N SER A 90 -4.15 -2.43 -5.82
CA SER A 90 -2.74 -2.31 -5.47
C SER A 90 -2.50 -2.46 -3.96
N LEU A 91 -3.40 -1.90 -3.13
CA LEU A 91 -3.37 -2.06 -1.68
C LEU A 91 -3.62 -3.50 -1.26
N LEU A 92 -4.63 -4.15 -1.84
CA LEU A 92 -4.96 -5.55 -1.55
C LEU A 92 -3.82 -6.49 -1.95
N LYS A 93 -3.22 -6.29 -3.11
CA LYS A 93 -2.02 -7.04 -3.53
C LYS A 93 -0.86 -6.84 -2.55
N ALA A 94 -0.62 -5.61 -2.14
CA ALA A 94 0.43 -5.28 -1.19
C ALA A 94 0.19 -5.97 0.17
N TRP A 95 -1.06 -6.01 0.61
CA TRP A 95 -1.45 -6.72 1.82
C TRP A 95 -1.17 -8.24 1.72
N VAL A 96 -1.55 -8.89 0.61
CA VAL A 96 -1.30 -10.32 0.37
C VAL A 96 0.21 -10.61 0.37
N ILE A 97 1.01 -9.80 -0.32
CA ILE A 97 2.47 -9.94 -0.37
C ILE A 97 3.07 -9.85 1.04
N ARG A 98 2.62 -8.90 1.84
CA ARG A 98 3.10 -8.73 3.22
C ARG A 98 2.66 -9.88 4.12
N LYS A 99 1.40 -10.30 4.03
CA LYS A 99 0.82 -11.36 4.86
C LYS A 99 1.43 -12.74 4.56
N SER A 100 1.78 -13.00 3.30
CA SER A 100 2.47 -14.23 2.89
C SER A 100 3.91 -14.35 3.38
N GLY A 101 4.51 -13.26 3.86
CA GLY A 101 5.93 -13.22 4.20
C GLY A 101 6.87 -13.26 2.98
N ALA A 102 6.35 -12.99 1.79
CA ALA A 102 7.11 -12.96 0.54
C ALA A 102 8.06 -11.76 0.43
N LEU A 103 7.97 -10.80 1.34
CA LEU A 103 8.93 -9.70 1.49
C LEU A 103 9.93 -10.06 2.57
N ASP A 104 11.20 -10.00 2.22
CA ASP A 104 12.29 -10.13 3.20
C ASP A 104 12.47 -8.80 3.94
N ASP A 105 11.97 -8.73 5.17
CA ASP A 105 12.11 -7.56 6.05
C ASP A 105 13.52 -7.38 6.62
N SER A 106 14.42 -8.34 6.38
CA SER A 106 15.81 -8.32 6.89
C SER A 106 16.78 -7.51 6.03
N ILE A 107 16.35 -7.02 4.87
CA ILE A 107 17.21 -6.27 3.96
C ILE A 107 17.23 -4.79 4.35
N ASP A 108 18.44 -4.34 4.67
CA ASP A 108 18.86 -3.02 5.11
C ASP A 108 18.20 -1.86 4.31
N ASP A 109 17.87 -0.78 4.98
CA ASP A 109 17.19 0.44 4.46
C ASP A 109 17.88 1.11 3.25
N HIS A 110 19.07 0.64 2.87
CA HIS A 110 19.86 1.18 1.75
C HIS A 110 19.65 0.47 0.41
N LEU A 111 18.89 -0.63 0.37
CA LEU A 111 18.52 -1.29 -0.87
C LEU A 111 17.21 -0.70 -1.40
N GLU A 112 17.29 -0.05 -2.55
CA GLU A 112 16.18 0.63 -3.22
C GLU A 112 15.01 -0.29 -3.62
N TYR A 113 15.15 -1.61 -3.45
CA TYR A 113 14.14 -2.63 -3.80
C TYR A 113 14.18 -3.82 -2.84
N LYS A 114 13.04 -4.12 -2.20
CA LYS A 114 12.78 -5.43 -1.61
C LYS A 114 12.33 -6.36 -2.74
N ASP A 115 13.12 -7.38 -3.04
CA ASP A 115 12.71 -8.41 -3.99
C ASP A 115 11.62 -9.27 -3.35
N ILE A 116 10.52 -9.44 -4.08
CA ILE A 116 9.43 -10.33 -3.66
C ILE A 116 9.85 -11.76 -3.96
N ASP A 117 9.85 -12.62 -2.94
CA ASP A 117 9.99 -14.05 -3.14
C ASP A 117 8.65 -14.65 -3.61
N TYR A 118 8.52 -14.74 -4.92
CA TYR A 118 7.33 -15.32 -5.55
C TYR A 118 7.12 -16.79 -5.21
N GLY A 119 8.17 -17.54 -4.82
CA GLY A 119 8.05 -18.93 -4.40
C GLY A 119 7.27 -19.06 -3.09
N ILE A 120 7.54 -18.19 -2.12
CA ILE A 120 6.80 -18.12 -0.86
C ILE A 120 5.36 -17.68 -1.13
N LEU A 121 5.16 -16.66 -1.96
CA LEU A 121 3.83 -16.17 -2.32
C LEU A 121 2.97 -17.26 -2.98
N TYR A 122 3.56 -18.03 -3.90
CA TYR A 122 2.85 -19.13 -4.56
C TYR A 122 2.40 -20.19 -3.60
N LYS A 123 3.31 -20.67 -2.77
CA LYS A 123 2.98 -21.69 -1.77
C LYS A 123 1.88 -21.22 -0.84
N TRP A 124 1.95 -19.95 -0.42
CA TRP A 124 0.93 -19.36 0.45
C TRP A 124 -0.46 -19.29 -0.20
N LEU A 125 -0.54 -18.96 -1.49
CA LEU A 125 -1.79 -18.94 -2.26
C LEU A 125 -2.29 -20.36 -2.58
N GLU A 126 -1.38 -21.30 -2.93
CA GLU A 126 -1.69 -22.70 -3.17
C GLU A 126 -2.29 -23.38 -1.93
N ASP A 127 -1.70 -23.17 -0.76
CA ASP A 127 -2.19 -23.68 0.53
C ASP A 127 -3.64 -23.24 0.84
N ARG A 128 -4.11 -22.15 0.21
CA ARG A 128 -5.46 -21.60 0.34
C ARG A 128 -6.38 -21.90 -0.83
N GLY A 129 -5.91 -22.70 -1.79
CA GLY A 129 -6.68 -23.03 -2.98
C GLY A 129 -6.93 -21.83 -3.93
N LYS A 130 -6.09 -20.78 -3.85
CA LYS A 130 -6.20 -19.55 -4.63
C LYS A 130 -5.15 -19.47 -5.75
N GLU A 131 -4.87 -20.58 -6.40
CA GLU A 131 -3.86 -20.68 -7.48
C GLU A 131 -4.19 -19.76 -8.66
N ASP A 132 -5.49 -19.53 -8.92
CA ASP A 132 -5.95 -18.65 -10.00
C ASP A 132 -5.47 -17.19 -9.81
N LEU A 133 -5.16 -16.76 -8.60
CA LEU A 133 -4.62 -15.43 -8.32
C LEU A 133 -3.14 -15.27 -8.70
N ILE A 134 -2.40 -16.36 -8.77
CA ILE A 134 -0.95 -16.33 -9.00
C ILE A 134 -0.60 -15.56 -10.28
N ALA A 135 -1.35 -15.78 -11.36
CA ALA A 135 -1.14 -15.09 -12.63
C ALA A 135 -1.29 -13.56 -12.54
N ASN A 136 -2.03 -13.08 -11.55
CA ASN A 136 -2.30 -11.64 -11.35
C ASN A 136 -1.18 -10.93 -10.56
N PHE A 137 -0.37 -11.69 -9.82
CA PHE A 137 0.81 -11.18 -9.13
C PHE A 137 2.05 -11.18 -10.02
N ILE A 138 2.10 -12.12 -11.00
CA ILE A 138 3.19 -12.17 -11.97
C ILE A 138 2.70 -11.60 -13.30
N LYS A 139 3.38 -10.57 -13.78
CA LYS A 139 3.21 -10.07 -15.15
C LYS A 139 3.87 -11.03 -16.15
N THR A 140 3.31 -12.22 -16.36
CA THR A 140 3.77 -13.14 -17.40
C THR A 140 2.66 -13.36 -18.41
N ASP A 141 2.93 -12.98 -19.67
CA ASP A 141 2.06 -13.19 -20.83
C ASP A 141 1.75 -14.66 -21.15
N LYS A 142 2.28 -15.60 -20.38
CA LYS A 142 2.24 -17.05 -20.68
C LYS A 142 1.15 -17.83 -19.95
N VAL A 143 0.54 -17.28 -18.91
CA VAL A 143 -0.54 -17.96 -18.20
C VAL A 143 -1.85 -17.36 -18.66
N LYS A 144 -2.70 -18.17 -19.27
CA LYS A 144 -4.09 -17.79 -19.59
C LYS A 144 -4.83 -17.59 -18.25
N ALA A 145 -4.73 -16.38 -17.72
CA ALA A 145 -5.46 -16.00 -16.53
C ALA A 145 -6.96 -16.13 -16.81
N LYS A 146 -7.69 -16.95 -16.06
CA LYS A 146 -9.12 -16.74 -15.87
C LYS A 146 -9.29 -15.29 -15.41
N LYS A 147 -10.32 -14.60 -15.92
CA LYS A 147 -10.72 -13.29 -15.37
C LYS A 147 -11.23 -13.53 -13.94
N VAL A 148 -10.33 -13.54 -12.99
CA VAL A 148 -10.65 -13.57 -11.57
C VAL A 148 -10.70 -12.11 -11.11
N ASN A 149 -11.73 -11.74 -10.40
CA ASN A 149 -11.79 -10.44 -9.76
C ASN A 149 -10.82 -10.47 -8.58
N ILE A 150 -9.63 -9.88 -8.78
CA ILE A 150 -8.57 -9.85 -7.76
C ILE A 150 -9.05 -9.22 -6.46
N GLN A 151 -9.81 -8.15 -6.58
CA GLN A 151 -10.33 -7.39 -5.45
C GLN A 151 -11.22 -8.26 -4.57
N GLU A 152 -12.18 -8.94 -5.19
CA GLU A 152 -13.09 -9.86 -4.51
C GLU A 152 -12.34 -11.01 -3.81
N GLU A 153 -11.42 -11.67 -4.51
CA GLU A 153 -10.69 -12.80 -3.93
C GLU A 153 -9.73 -12.39 -2.81
N CYS A 154 -9.04 -11.26 -2.95
CA CYS A 154 -8.18 -10.75 -1.87
C CYS A 154 -8.99 -10.32 -0.64
N LEU A 155 -10.18 -9.73 -0.84
CA LEU A 155 -11.09 -9.38 0.26
C LEU A 155 -11.64 -10.63 0.96
N ARG A 156 -11.96 -11.69 0.21
CA ARG A 156 -12.36 -12.98 0.80
C ARG A 156 -11.28 -13.56 1.68
N ILE A 157 -10.04 -13.62 1.20
CA ILE A 157 -8.90 -14.12 1.99
C ILE A 157 -8.74 -13.28 3.26
N TRP A 158 -8.79 -11.94 3.12
CA TRP A 158 -8.67 -11.04 4.27
C TRP A 158 -9.76 -11.28 5.30
N PHE A 159 -11.02 -11.38 4.86
CA PHE A 159 -12.15 -11.58 5.74
C PHE A 159 -12.10 -12.96 6.44
N GLU A 160 -11.79 -14.03 5.70
CA GLU A 160 -11.66 -15.38 6.24
C GLU A 160 -10.57 -15.46 7.33
N GLU A 161 -9.43 -14.80 7.12
CA GLU A 161 -8.32 -14.79 8.08
C GLU A 161 -8.61 -13.95 9.33
N GLU A 162 -9.28 -12.81 9.19
CA GLU A 162 -9.57 -11.93 10.33
C GLU A 162 -10.77 -12.40 11.16
N THR A 163 -11.75 -13.03 10.53
CA THR A 163 -13.00 -13.43 11.21
C THR A 163 -13.11 -14.92 11.52
N ASN A 164 -12.28 -15.75 10.90
CA ASN A 164 -12.38 -17.22 10.91
C ASN A 164 -13.77 -17.72 10.42
N VAL A 165 -14.47 -16.97 9.60
CA VAL A 165 -15.76 -17.34 8.99
C VAL A 165 -15.51 -17.74 7.55
N ASP A 166 -15.99 -18.92 7.15
CA ASP A 166 -15.96 -19.38 5.76
C ASP A 166 -17.04 -18.66 4.96
N ILE A 167 -16.60 -17.81 4.04
CA ILE A 167 -17.47 -17.05 3.13
C ILE A 167 -17.38 -17.54 1.67
N SER A 168 -16.87 -18.74 1.45
CA SER A 168 -16.69 -19.31 0.10
C SER A 168 -17.97 -19.34 -0.74
N ASN A 169 -19.13 -19.32 -0.11
CA ASN A 169 -20.46 -19.34 -0.74
C ASN A 169 -21.19 -17.99 -0.72
N CYS A 170 -20.57 -16.93 -0.19
CA CYS A 170 -21.18 -15.59 -0.17
C CYS A 170 -20.85 -14.84 -1.46
N SER A 171 -21.81 -14.03 -1.93
CA SER A 171 -21.55 -13.08 -3.01
C SER A 171 -20.92 -11.80 -2.47
N TYR A 172 -20.26 -11.01 -3.32
CA TYR A 172 -19.67 -9.72 -2.91
C TYR A 172 -20.70 -8.69 -2.45
N GLU A 173 -21.98 -8.91 -2.79
CA GLU A 173 -23.12 -8.03 -2.46
C GLU A 173 -23.81 -8.43 -1.14
N ASP A 174 -23.46 -9.57 -0.56
CA ASP A 174 -23.98 -10.07 0.71
C ASP A 174 -23.10 -9.64 1.90
#